data_0ff21df1892b6938ff88a7a40aaf18ef
#
_entry.id   0ff21df1892b6938ff88a7a40aaf18ef
#
_cell.length_a   1.000
_cell.length_b   1.000
_cell.length_c   1.000
_cell.angle_alpha   90.00
_cell.angle_beta   90.00
_cell.angle_gamma   90.00
#
_symmetry.space_group_name_H-M   'P 1'
#
loop_
_entity.id
_entity.type
_entity.pdbx_description
1 polymer ?
#
loop_
_entity_poly.entity_id
_entity_poly.type
_entity_poly.pdbx_seq_one_letter_code
_entity_poly.pdbx_strand_id
1 'polypeptide(L)'
;MIRKTILLSGLIFLTTIGSASAGDEGAGYAASFLEIPIGARAAAMGGAYMGISDDGAGLLYNPAGLANMKKKLFTTSYRAMKLDRSLTYISILFPTQGNSVLGINWLYAGSGSVEARNSLGQLAGHDVSFNSHDIGILFAKRFENYLSAGLKINYFQSNFTEINSGTVGIDFGIMIYFDQLVDREKRDLMPVQNIQLGVAVKNIGARFVWSNSEYVRRYFGGNTPASEQVDNVPTEFAIGGAASFLHKTLNLAVDILKHNKSTVRFYTGAEYLVEQKFAIRAGLSDGSFTAGTGYLFKLGGNTLAIDYAFSTDKAGEGEEHIFSFDILF
;
A
#
# COMPACT_ATOMS: atom_id res chain seq x y z
N MET A 1 10.23 -32.70 23.58
CA MET A 1 10.08 -31.55 24.48
C MET A 1 10.53 -30.22 23.83
N ILE A 2 11.61 -30.20 23.10
CA ILE A 2 12.18 -28.97 22.46
C ILE A 2 11.24 -28.32 21.43
N ARG A 3 10.43 -29.07 20.67
CA ARG A 3 9.48 -28.50 19.67
C ARG A 3 8.32 -27.67 20.26
N LYS A 4 7.89 -27.94 21.50
CA LYS A 4 6.81 -27.17 22.15
C LYS A 4 7.30 -25.86 22.75
N THR A 5 8.58 -25.79 23.14
CA THR A 5 9.18 -24.61 23.75
C THR A 5 9.44 -23.49 22.70
N ILE A 6 9.78 -23.86 21.46
CA ILE A 6 10.00 -22.91 20.38
C ILE A 6 8.68 -22.24 19.92
N LEU A 7 7.57 -23.00 19.93
CA LEU A 7 6.24 -22.45 19.61
C LEU A 7 5.74 -21.46 20.70
N LEU A 8 6.08 -21.71 21.95
CA LEU A 8 5.66 -20.83 23.06
C LEU A 8 6.50 -19.54 23.11
N SER A 9 7.79 -19.60 22.76
CA SER A 9 8.66 -18.41 22.71
C SER A 9 8.31 -17.49 21.52
N GLY A 10 7.87 -18.04 20.40
CA GLY A 10 7.38 -17.25 19.27
C GLY A 10 6.08 -16.51 19.58
N LEU A 11 5.19 -17.11 20.40
CA LEU A 11 3.92 -16.49 20.79
C LEU A 11 4.10 -15.37 21.83
N ILE A 12 5.10 -15.48 22.71
CA ILE A 12 5.38 -14.47 23.74
C ILE A 12 6.03 -13.20 23.14
N PHE A 13 6.76 -13.32 22.03
CA PHE A 13 7.34 -12.14 21.36
C PHE A 13 6.27 -11.25 20.69
N LEU A 14 5.08 -11.79 20.37
CA LEU A 14 3.97 -11.00 19.81
C LEU A 14 3.23 -10.16 20.86
N THR A 15 3.36 -10.44 22.15
CA THR A 15 2.56 -9.75 23.20
C THR A 15 3.26 -8.58 23.86
N THR A 16 4.52 -8.30 23.55
CA THR A 16 5.31 -7.22 24.16
C THR A 16 5.53 -6.00 23.25
N ILE A 17 4.88 -5.94 22.09
CA ILE A 17 4.83 -4.70 21.33
C ILE A 17 3.89 -3.78 22.08
N GLY A 18 4.49 -2.96 22.94
CA GLY A 18 3.78 -1.96 23.75
C GLY A 18 2.93 -1.07 22.86
N SER A 19 1.81 -0.62 23.39
CA SER A 19 0.94 0.36 22.79
C SER A 19 1.79 1.56 22.34
N ALA A 20 2.16 1.59 21.07
CA ALA A 20 2.61 2.83 20.45
C ALA A 20 1.42 3.77 20.55
N SER A 21 1.51 4.78 21.39
CA SER A 21 0.53 5.85 21.46
C SER A 21 0.42 6.42 20.06
N ALA A 22 -0.71 6.21 19.41
CA ALA A 22 -1.04 6.89 18.17
C ALA A 22 -1.14 8.38 18.51
N GLY A 23 -0.02 9.06 18.44
CA GLY A 23 0.01 10.52 18.42
C GLY A 23 -0.61 10.94 17.10
N ASP A 24 -1.60 11.79 17.17
CA ASP A 24 -2.36 12.38 16.06
C ASP A 24 -1.46 13.33 15.22
N GLU A 25 -0.33 12.84 14.73
CA GLU A 25 0.61 13.62 13.91
C GLU A 25 0.38 13.44 12.40
N GLY A 26 -0.62 12.65 12.00
CA GLY A 26 -0.90 12.30 10.61
C GLY A 26 -1.88 13.23 9.89
N ALA A 27 -2.55 14.15 10.58
CA ALA A 27 -3.53 15.03 9.97
C ALA A 27 -2.88 16.29 9.39
N GLY A 28 -3.28 16.68 8.17
CA GLY A 28 -2.96 18.00 7.61
C GLY A 28 -1.80 18.05 6.61
N TYR A 29 -1.41 16.94 5.98
CA TYR A 29 -0.48 16.98 4.86
C TYR A 29 -1.10 16.44 3.56
N ALA A 30 -0.50 16.82 2.45
CA ALA A 30 -0.98 16.48 1.14
C ALA A 30 -0.88 14.97 0.85
N ALA A 31 -1.84 14.44 0.09
CA ALA A 31 -1.88 13.05 -0.35
C ALA A 31 -1.90 12.00 0.77
N SER A 32 -2.54 12.29 1.92
CA SER A 32 -2.69 11.36 3.05
C SER A 32 -3.33 10.02 2.67
N PHE A 33 -4.09 9.95 1.59
CA PHE A 33 -4.68 8.71 1.06
C PHE A 33 -3.63 7.66 0.63
N LEU A 34 -2.38 8.07 0.35
CA LEU A 34 -1.28 7.17 0.00
C LEU A 34 -0.81 6.32 1.20
N GLU A 35 -1.16 6.70 2.42
CA GLU A 35 -0.80 5.97 3.63
C GLU A 35 -1.78 4.85 3.99
N ILE A 36 -2.94 4.84 3.35
CA ILE A 36 -3.95 3.82 3.58
C ILE A 36 -3.56 2.53 2.83
N PRO A 37 -3.45 1.37 3.50
CA PRO A 37 -3.07 0.13 2.85
C PRO A 37 -4.02 -0.24 1.69
N ILE A 38 -3.48 -0.46 0.50
CA ILE A 38 -4.18 -0.83 -0.71
C ILE A 38 -3.92 -2.29 -1.04
N GLY A 39 -4.95 -2.98 -1.59
CA GLY A 39 -4.91 -4.41 -1.83
C GLY A 39 -5.36 -5.19 -0.59
N ALA A 40 -6.36 -6.07 -0.75
CA ALA A 40 -6.92 -6.82 0.37
C ALA A 40 -5.87 -7.71 1.04
N ARG A 41 -4.99 -8.36 0.27
CA ARG A 41 -3.90 -9.18 0.82
C ARG A 41 -2.95 -8.37 1.67
N ALA A 42 -2.47 -7.22 1.16
CA ALA A 42 -1.57 -6.34 1.90
C ALA A 42 -2.25 -5.73 3.14
N ALA A 43 -3.51 -5.29 3.01
CA ALA A 43 -4.29 -4.76 4.13
C ALA A 43 -4.50 -5.81 5.23
N ALA A 44 -4.84 -7.05 4.86
CA ALA A 44 -4.99 -8.17 5.81
C ALA A 44 -3.69 -8.52 6.54
N MET A 45 -2.53 -8.26 5.92
CA MET A 45 -1.18 -8.37 6.50
C MET A 45 -0.80 -7.12 7.33
N GLY A 46 -1.76 -6.28 7.71
CA GLY A 46 -1.51 -5.06 8.46
C GLY A 46 -0.79 -3.97 7.66
N GLY A 47 -0.60 -4.11 6.36
CA GLY A 47 0.25 -3.24 5.54
C GLY A 47 1.75 -3.63 5.54
N ALA A 48 2.15 -4.68 6.25
CA ALA A 48 3.50 -5.24 6.21
C ALA A 48 3.75 -5.96 4.89
N TYR A 49 4.14 -5.21 3.87
CA TYR A 49 4.23 -5.69 2.50
C TYR A 49 5.52 -5.32 1.77
N MET A 50 6.38 -4.53 2.40
CA MET A 50 7.64 -4.03 1.82
C MET A 50 8.58 -5.15 1.39
N GLY A 51 8.70 -6.19 2.22
CA GLY A 51 9.50 -7.38 1.94
C GLY A 51 8.79 -8.43 1.08
N ILE A 52 7.48 -8.31 0.83
CA ILE A 52 6.69 -9.24 0.00
C ILE A 52 6.53 -8.68 -1.42
N SER A 53 5.71 -7.67 -1.61
CA SER A 53 5.46 -6.90 -2.86
C SER A 53 5.46 -7.74 -4.13
N ASP A 54 4.76 -8.90 -4.13
CA ASP A 54 4.81 -9.90 -5.19
C ASP A 54 3.50 -10.00 -6.02
N ASP A 55 2.55 -9.09 -5.79
CA ASP A 55 1.30 -8.95 -6.53
C ASP A 55 1.10 -7.51 -7.05
N GLY A 56 -0.05 -7.23 -7.68
CA GLY A 56 -0.29 -5.92 -8.29
C GLY A 56 -0.37 -4.75 -7.29
N ALA A 57 -0.74 -5.00 -6.03
CA ALA A 57 -0.70 -3.98 -4.98
C ALA A 57 0.74 -3.65 -4.56
N GLY A 58 1.67 -4.59 -4.72
CA GLY A 58 3.10 -4.42 -4.42
C GLY A 58 3.74 -3.21 -5.11
N LEU A 59 3.16 -2.76 -6.22
CA LEU A 59 3.56 -1.55 -6.95
C LEU A 59 3.51 -0.28 -6.09
N LEU A 60 2.63 -0.23 -5.09
CA LEU A 60 2.49 0.88 -4.16
C LEU A 60 3.40 0.77 -2.93
N TYR A 61 3.90 -0.43 -2.63
CA TYR A 61 4.77 -0.69 -1.47
C TYR A 61 6.24 -0.65 -1.84
N ASN A 62 6.68 -1.60 -2.66
CA ASN A 62 8.07 -1.69 -3.11
C ASN A 62 8.12 -2.07 -4.59
N PRO A 63 8.42 -1.12 -5.50
CA PRO A 63 8.46 -1.40 -6.92
C PRO A 63 9.45 -2.52 -7.30
N ALA A 64 10.48 -2.78 -6.50
CA ALA A 64 11.49 -3.80 -6.78
C ALA A 64 10.97 -5.24 -6.60
N GLY A 65 9.96 -5.48 -5.76
CA GLY A 65 9.41 -6.81 -5.49
C GLY A 65 8.81 -7.46 -6.74
N LEU A 66 8.29 -6.65 -7.64
CA LEU A 66 7.63 -7.08 -8.86
C LEU A 66 8.57 -7.64 -9.93
N ALA A 67 9.89 -7.41 -9.82
CA ALA A 67 10.88 -7.86 -10.81
C ALA A 67 10.92 -9.39 -11.03
N ASN A 68 10.36 -10.17 -10.08
CA ASN A 68 10.28 -11.63 -10.17
C ASN A 68 9.07 -12.18 -10.92
N MET A 69 8.13 -11.31 -11.29
CA MET A 69 6.90 -11.71 -11.95
C MET A 69 7.17 -12.37 -13.29
N LYS A 70 6.49 -13.48 -13.59
CA LYS A 70 6.67 -14.29 -14.80
C LYS A 70 5.45 -14.28 -15.72
N LYS A 71 4.30 -13.90 -15.21
CA LYS A 71 3.04 -13.82 -15.94
C LYS A 71 2.54 -12.39 -15.92
N LYS A 72 1.76 -12.03 -16.91
CA LYS A 72 1.01 -10.77 -16.88
C LYS A 72 0.02 -10.83 -15.73
N LEU A 73 -0.19 -9.71 -15.07
CA LEU A 73 -1.10 -9.60 -13.94
C LEU A 73 -1.99 -8.38 -14.12
N PHE A 74 -3.28 -8.58 -13.99
CA PHE A 74 -4.26 -7.53 -13.80
C PHE A 74 -4.75 -7.61 -12.35
N THR A 75 -4.75 -6.48 -11.64
CA THR A 75 -5.24 -6.37 -10.27
C THR A 75 -6.26 -5.26 -10.18
N THR A 76 -7.34 -5.50 -9.45
CA THR A 76 -8.27 -4.46 -9.01
C THR A 76 -8.54 -4.62 -7.52
N SER A 77 -8.71 -3.50 -6.82
CA SER A 77 -9.05 -3.47 -5.41
C SER A 77 -10.01 -2.34 -5.11
N TYR A 78 -10.95 -2.60 -4.21
CA TYR A 78 -11.91 -1.62 -3.71
C TYR A 78 -11.92 -1.65 -2.18
N ARG A 79 -11.76 -0.49 -1.56
CA ARG A 79 -11.87 -0.29 -0.10
C ARG A 79 -13.07 0.60 0.19
N ALA A 80 -14.05 0.04 0.87
CA ALA A 80 -15.17 0.77 1.41
C ALA A 80 -14.81 1.34 2.79
N MET A 81 -14.96 2.63 2.95
CA MET A 81 -14.66 3.37 4.17
C MET A 81 -15.91 4.08 4.66
N LYS A 82 -15.92 4.53 5.91
CA LYS A 82 -17.02 5.32 6.47
C LYS A 82 -17.08 6.72 5.83
N LEU A 83 -18.21 7.40 6.04
CA LEU A 83 -18.47 8.76 5.53
C LEU A 83 -18.39 8.84 4.00
N ASP A 84 -18.90 7.81 3.31
CA ASP A 84 -18.91 7.70 1.84
C ASP A 84 -17.53 7.84 1.18
N ARG A 85 -16.46 7.59 1.95
CA ARG A 85 -15.10 7.53 1.43
C ARG A 85 -14.83 6.18 0.79
N SER A 86 -14.06 6.18 -0.27
CA SER A 86 -13.63 4.96 -0.94
C SER A 86 -12.27 5.10 -1.59
N LEU A 87 -11.59 3.95 -1.72
CA LEU A 87 -10.38 3.81 -2.52
C LEU A 87 -10.61 2.75 -3.59
N THR A 88 -10.29 3.09 -4.82
CA THR A 88 -10.31 2.16 -5.95
C THR A 88 -8.94 2.08 -6.56
N TYR A 89 -8.44 0.88 -6.76
CA TYR A 89 -7.12 0.62 -7.33
C TYR A 89 -7.21 -0.33 -8.51
N ILE A 90 -6.46 -0.01 -9.55
CA ILE A 90 -6.29 -0.88 -10.73
C ILE A 90 -4.82 -0.87 -11.10
N SER A 91 -4.27 -2.03 -11.42
CA SER A 91 -2.92 -2.14 -12.01
C SER A 91 -2.83 -3.22 -13.08
N ILE A 92 -1.91 -3.04 -14.00
CA ILE A 92 -1.55 -4.01 -15.00
C ILE A 92 -0.03 -4.12 -15.04
N LEU A 93 0.48 -5.35 -14.97
CA LEU A 93 1.90 -5.66 -14.97
C LEU A 93 2.25 -6.56 -16.15
N PHE A 94 3.33 -6.24 -16.83
CA PHE A 94 3.82 -6.92 -18.00
C PHE A 94 5.27 -7.36 -17.80
N PRO A 95 5.53 -8.64 -17.54
CA PRO A 95 6.89 -9.18 -17.62
C PRO A 95 7.47 -8.96 -19.01
N THR A 96 8.71 -8.51 -19.06
CA THR A 96 9.46 -8.28 -20.30
C THR A 96 10.70 -9.18 -20.35
N GLN A 97 11.41 -9.17 -21.46
CA GLN A 97 12.67 -9.91 -21.57
C GLN A 97 13.72 -9.38 -20.59
N GLY A 98 14.68 -10.22 -20.18
CA GLY A 98 15.77 -9.82 -19.30
C GLY A 98 15.39 -9.64 -17.84
N ASN A 99 14.42 -10.42 -17.33
CA ASN A 99 13.96 -10.37 -15.93
C ASN A 99 13.53 -8.98 -15.51
N SER A 100 12.76 -8.30 -16.35
CA SER A 100 12.21 -6.99 -16.10
C SER A 100 10.69 -7.02 -16.16
N VAL A 101 10.06 -6.05 -15.51
CA VAL A 101 8.61 -5.86 -15.48
C VAL A 101 8.29 -4.39 -15.72
N LEU A 102 7.35 -4.14 -16.61
CA LEU A 102 6.69 -2.84 -16.77
C LEU A 102 5.34 -2.90 -16.10
N GLY A 103 4.91 -1.79 -15.48
CA GLY A 103 3.62 -1.71 -14.83
C GLY A 103 3.00 -0.34 -14.96
N ILE A 104 1.68 -0.31 -14.88
CA ILE A 104 0.88 0.92 -14.80
C ILE A 104 -0.13 0.71 -13.68
N ASN A 105 -0.36 1.76 -12.88
CA ASN A 105 -1.44 1.77 -11.90
C ASN A 105 -2.28 3.04 -11.99
N TRP A 106 -3.49 2.91 -11.48
CA TRP A 106 -4.37 4.01 -11.14
C TRP A 106 -4.98 3.75 -9.76
N LEU A 107 -4.81 4.72 -8.86
CA LEU A 107 -5.46 4.73 -7.55
C LEU A 107 -6.36 5.97 -7.48
N TYR A 108 -7.59 5.77 -7.10
CA TYR A 108 -8.58 6.79 -6.85
C TYR A 108 -8.95 6.82 -5.37
N ALA A 109 -8.98 8.00 -4.78
CA ALA A 109 -9.49 8.25 -3.44
C ALA A 109 -10.60 9.31 -3.51
N GLY A 110 -11.78 9.00 -3.02
CA GLY A 110 -12.92 9.91 -3.02
C GLY A 110 -13.62 9.99 -1.67
N SER A 111 -14.15 11.18 -1.34
CA SER A 111 -14.88 11.42 -0.08
C SER A 111 -16.41 11.48 -0.24
N GLY A 112 -16.93 11.13 -1.43
CA GLY A 112 -18.35 11.38 -1.71
C GLY A 112 -18.67 12.87 -1.78
N SER A 113 -19.96 13.19 -1.75
CA SER A 113 -20.47 14.56 -1.82
C SER A 113 -20.98 14.98 -0.43
N VAL A 114 -20.50 16.11 0.07
CA VAL A 114 -20.91 16.66 1.37
C VAL A 114 -21.63 17.98 1.14
N GLU A 115 -22.83 18.12 1.71
CA GLU A 115 -23.59 19.37 1.64
C GLU A 115 -22.82 20.52 2.29
N ALA A 116 -22.51 21.55 1.52
CA ALA A 116 -21.86 22.74 2.04
C ALA A 116 -22.84 23.57 2.88
N ARG A 117 -22.34 24.07 4.02
CA ARG A 117 -23.09 24.96 4.90
C ARG A 117 -22.33 26.28 5.12
N ASN A 118 -23.08 27.37 5.16
CA ASN A 118 -22.51 28.67 5.49
C ASN A 118 -22.20 28.80 7.00
N SER A 119 -21.63 29.93 7.41
CA SER A 119 -21.27 30.21 8.81
C SER A 119 -22.46 30.24 9.77
N LEU A 120 -23.69 30.29 9.27
CA LEU A 120 -24.93 30.24 10.02
C LEU A 120 -25.53 28.81 10.07
N GLY A 121 -24.84 27.81 9.49
CA GLY A 121 -25.30 26.42 9.45
C GLY A 121 -26.37 26.15 8.37
N GLN A 122 -26.72 27.12 7.53
CA GLN A 122 -27.69 26.97 6.45
C GLN A 122 -27.04 26.31 5.23
N LEU A 123 -27.81 25.56 4.45
CA LEU A 123 -27.34 24.95 3.20
C LEU A 123 -26.85 26.05 2.23
N ALA A 124 -25.67 25.88 1.69
CA ALA A 124 -25.05 26.80 0.75
C ALA A 124 -25.53 26.60 -0.69
N GLY A 125 -26.35 25.58 -0.95
CA GLY A 125 -26.92 25.30 -2.27
C GLY A 125 -25.95 24.63 -3.26
N HIS A 126 -24.80 24.17 -2.78
CA HIS A 126 -23.84 23.34 -3.53
C HIS A 126 -23.20 22.29 -2.63
N ASP A 127 -22.66 21.27 -3.24
CA ASP A 127 -21.94 20.20 -2.53
C ASP A 127 -20.44 20.40 -2.66
N VAL A 128 -19.71 19.92 -1.66
CA VAL A 128 -18.25 19.86 -1.64
C VAL A 128 -17.82 18.41 -1.78
N SER A 129 -16.92 18.16 -2.70
CA SER A 129 -16.31 16.85 -2.87
C SER A 129 -14.78 16.95 -2.89
N PHE A 130 -14.13 15.95 -2.36
CA PHE A 130 -12.69 15.81 -2.45
C PHE A 130 -12.37 14.49 -3.16
N ASN A 131 -11.53 14.57 -4.19
CA ASN A 131 -11.03 13.39 -4.87
C ASN A 131 -9.57 13.55 -5.26
N SER A 132 -8.85 12.43 -5.21
CA SER A 132 -7.44 12.38 -5.57
C SER A 132 -7.16 11.16 -6.43
N HIS A 133 -6.16 11.29 -7.29
CA HIS A 133 -5.70 10.25 -8.19
C HIS A 133 -4.19 10.08 -8.06
N ASP A 134 -3.70 8.84 -8.11
CA ASP A 134 -2.31 8.48 -8.39
C ASP A 134 -2.27 7.64 -9.67
N ILE A 135 -1.61 8.14 -10.69
CA ILE A 135 -1.34 7.40 -11.93
C ILE A 135 0.17 7.17 -11.97
N GLY A 136 0.57 5.90 -11.92
CA GLY A 136 1.97 5.51 -11.85
C GLY A 136 2.41 4.65 -13.02
N ILE A 137 3.68 4.82 -13.42
CA ILE A 137 4.37 3.95 -14.38
C ILE A 137 5.57 3.36 -13.68
N LEU A 138 5.68 2.03 -13.71
CA LEU A 138 6.72 1.24 -13.07
C LEU A 138 7.67 0.63 -14.08
N PHE A 139 8.95 0.62 -13.74
CA PHE A 139 9.95 -0.28 -14.27
C PHE A 139 10.67 -0.98 -13.12
N ALA A 140 10.66 -2.32 -13.13
CA ALA A 140 11.40 -3.15 -12.18
C ALA A 140 12.32 -4.11 -12.91
N LYS A 141 13.50 -4.35 -12.37
CA LYS A 141 14.48 -5.26 -12.94
C LYS A 141 15.20 -6.08 -11.87
N ARG A 142 15.33 -7.36 -12.12
CA ARG A 142 16.20 -8.26 -11.37
C ARG A 142 17.58 -8.29 -12.01
N PHE A 143 18.59 -7.83 -11.28
CA PHE A 143 19.97 -7.75 -11.75
C PHE A 143 20.68 -9.09 -11.54
N GLU A 144 20.56 -9.64 -10.33
CA GLU A 144 21.11 -10.92 -9.93
C GLU A 144 20.01 -11.77 -9.28
N ASN A 145 20.27 -13.04 -9.04
CA ASN A 145 19.28 -13.89 -8.39
C ASN A 145 18.84 -13.40 -7.01
N TYR A 146 19.71 -12.66 -6.35
CA TYR A 146 19.50 -12.15 -4.98
C TYR A 146 19.16 -10.66 -4.91
N LEU A 147 19.15 -9.92 -6.05
CA LEU A 147 18.97 -8.47 -6.04
C LEU A 147 18.03 -8.00 -7.15
N SER A 148 17.05 -7.20 -6.78
CA SER A 148 16.25 -6.43 -7.75
C SER A 148 16.13 -4.96 -7.33
N ALA A 149 15.85 -4.11 -8.31
CA ALA A 149 15.53 -2.71 -8.10
C ALA A 149 14.31 -2.32 -8.95
N GLY A 150 13.60 -1.31 -8.48
CA GLY A 150 12.42 -0.78 -9.16
C GLY A 150 12.35 0.74 -9.05
N LEU A 151 11.83 1.36 -10.10
CA LEU A 151 11.55 2.78 -10.19
C LEU A 151 10.10 2.97 -10.59
N LYS A 152 9.38 3.85 -9.91
CA LYS A 152 8.03 4.25 -10.26
C LYS A 152 7.96 5.76 -10.36
N ILE A 153 7.35 6.26 -11.42
CA ILE A 153 7.03 7.68 -11.59
C ILE A 153 5.52 7.82 -11.42
N ASN A 154 5.12 8.70 -10.50
CA ASN A 154 3.73 8.95 -10.14
C ASN A 154 3.31 10.35 -10.61
N TYR A 155 2.13 10.45 -11.17
CA TYR A 155 1.41 11.71 -11.31
C TYR A 155 0.26 11.73 -10.30
N PHE A 156 0.36 12.62 -9.33
CA PHE A 156 -0.67 12.87 -8.34
C PHE A 156 -1.53 14.04 -8.77
N GLN A 157 -2.82 13.89 -8.69
CA GLN A 157 -3.80 14.95 -8.89
C GLN A 157 -4.78 14.96 -7.72
N SER A 158 -5.05 16.13 -7.18
CA SER A 158 -6.08 16.31 -6.15
C SER A 158 -7.00 17.45 -6.53
N ASN A 159 -8.29 17.20 -6.34
CA ASN A 159 -9.35 18.15 -6.64
C ASN A 159 -10.17 18.37 -5.36
N PHE A 160 -10.34 19.62 -5.00
CA PHE A 160 -11.22 20.05 -3.91
C PHE A 160 -12.22 21.05 -4.47
N THR A 161 -13.42 20.58 -4.74
CA THR A 161 -14.49 21.39 -5.37
C THR A 161 -14.01 22.04 -6.68
N GLU A 162 -13.64 23.31 -6.67
CA GLU A 162 -13.21 24.09 -7.84
C GLU A 162 -11.69 24.33 -7.88
N ILE A 163 -10.98 23.90 -6.84
CA ILE A 163 -9.52 24.06 -6.77
C ILE A 163 -8.87 22.71 -7.06
N ASN A 164 -7.96 22.71 -8.00
CA ASN A 164 -7.21 21.51 -8.35
C ASN A 164 -5.70 21.76 -8.32
N SER A 165 -4.95 20.70 -8.06
CA SER A 165 -3.49 20.74 -8.14
C SER A 165 -2.97 19.39 -8.60
N GLY A 166 -1.87 19.40 -9.35
CA GLY A 166 -1.18 18.19 -9.80
C GLY A 166 0.31 18.29 -9.56
N THR A 167 0.93 17.14 -9.33
CA THR A 167 2.37 17.04 -9.08
C THR A 167 2.92 15.70 -9.53
N VAL A 168 4.25 15.62 -9.70
CA VAL A 168 4.97 14.39 -10.03
C VAL A 168 5.82 13.99 -8.85
N GLY A 169 5.81 12.70 -8.52
CA GLY A 169 6.66 12.08 -7.51
C GLY A 169 7.41 10.88 -8.08
N ILE A 170 8.50 10.51 -7.44
CA ILE A 170 9.31 9.36 -7.82
C ILE A 170 9.44 8.43 -6.62
N ASP A 171 9.24 7.12 -6.87
CA ASP A 171 9.48 6.06 -5.90
C ASP A 171 10.63 5.18 -6.39
N PHE A 172 11.51 4.82 -5.48
CA PHE A 172 12.62 3.92 -5.74
C PHE A 172 12.60 2.80 -4.71
N GLY A 173 12.81 1.56 -5.17
CA GLY A 173 12.84 0.38 -4.31
C GLY A 173 14.00 -0.56 -4.63
N ILE A 174 14.42 -1.29 -3.59
CA ILE A 174 15.38 -2.39 -3.67
C ILE A 174 14.77 -3.60 -2.95
N MET A 175 15.02 -4.80 -3.47
CA MET A 175 14.67 -6.06 -2.84
C MET A 175 15.86 -7.00 -2.84
N ILE A 176 16.19 -7.56 -1.68
CA ILE A 176 17.26 -8.53 -1.48
C ILE A 176 16.64 -9.87 -1.08
N TYR A 177 17.03 -10.94 -1.77
CA TYR A 177 16.57 -12.31 -1.57
C TYR A 177 17.71 -13.13 -0.98
N PHE A 178 17.78 -13.23 0.35
CA PHE A 178 18.90 -13.84 1.08
C PHE A 178 19.03 -15.34 0.83
N ASP A 179 17.93 -16.05 0.69
CA ASP A 179 17.95 -17.47 0.39
C ASP A 179 18.54 -17.79 -1.00
N GLN A 180 18.60 -16.82 -1.90
CA GLN A 180 19.25 -16.98 -3.21
C GLN A 180 20.79 -16.87 -3.14
N LEU A 181 21.35 -16.43 -2.02
CA LEU A 181 22.79 -16.41 -1.74
C LEU A 181 23.30 -17.80 -1.29
N VAL A 182 22.41 -18.71 -0.97
CA VAL A 182 22.71 -20.06 -0.51
C VAL A 182 22.53 -21.04 -1.66
N ASP A 183 23.39 -22.05 -1.75
CA ASP A 183 23.29 -23.13 -2.72
C ASP A 183 21.90 -23.80 -2.69
N ARG A 184 21.36 -24.14 -3.84
CA ARG A 184 19.99 -24.65 -3.96
C ARG A 184 19.73 -25.86 -3.05
N GLU A 185 20.66 -26.82 -3.01
CA GLU A 185 20.52 -28.03 -2.17
C GLU A 185 20.41 -27.72 -0.67
N LYS A 186 21.19 -26.74 -0.19
CA LYS A 186 21.15 -26.30 1.21
C LYS A 186 19.90 -25.48 1.49
N ARG A 187 19.49 -24.63 0.56
CA ARG A 187 18.29 -23.78 0.67
C ARG A 187 17.02 -24.61 0.84
N ASP A 188 16.85 -25.70 0.08
CA ASP A 188 15.66 -26.54 0.15
C ASP A 188 15.55 -27.29 1.51
N LEU A 189 16.65 -27.40 2.24
CA LEU A 189 16.71 -27.98 3.60
C LEU A 189 16.53 -26.94 4.71
N MET A 190 16.53 -25.65 4.40
CA MET A 190 16.39 -24.60 5.40
C MET A 190 14.98 -24.63 6.02
N PRO A 191 14.87 -24.50 7.35
CA PRO A 191 13.58 -24.40 8.03
C PRO A 191 12.86 -23.08 7.76
N VAL A 192 13.62 -22.05 7.35
CA VAL A 192 13.14 -20.72 6.95
C VAL A 192 13.52 -20.48 5.50
N GLN A 193 12.57 -20.10 4.70
CA GLN A 193 12.71 -19.91 3.25
C GLN A 193 12.14 -18.54 2.84
N ASN A 194 12.40 -18.12 1.60
CA ASN A 194 11.95 -16.82 1.07
C ASN A 194 12.30 -15.66 2.01
N ILE A 195 13.54 -15.67 2.54
CA ILE A 195 14.01 -14.58 3.40
C ILE A 195 14.29 -13.38 2.49
N GLN A 196 13.51 -12.31 2.67
CA GLN A 196 13.57 -11.14 1.81
C GLN A 196 13.66 -9.87 2.66
N LEU A 197 14.38 -8.89 2.14
CA LEU A 197 14.48 -7.55 2.71
C LEU A 197 14.15 -6.53 1.61
N GLY A 198 13.12 -5.73 1.84
CA GLY A 198 12.73 -4.63 0.98
C GLY A 198 13.12 -3.29 1.60
N VAL A 199 13.60 -2.37 0.77
CA VAL A 199 13.83 -0.97 1.14
C VAL A 199 13.24 -0.11 0.05
N ALA A 200 12.53 0.96 0.42
CA ALA A 200 11.99 1.91 -0.54
C ALA A 200 12.05 3.35 -0.02
N VAL A 201 12.16 4.27 -0.95
CA VAL A 201 11.94 5.70 -0.74
C VAL A 201 10.85 6.13 -1.71
N LYS A 202 9.78 6.73 -1.18
CA LYS A 202 8.59 7.06 -1.97
C LYS A 202 8.27 8.56 -1.93
N ASN A 203 7.52 9.01 -2.94
CA ASN A 203 7.04 10.38 -3.07
C ASN A 203 8.14 11.44 -3.15
N ILE A 204 9.32 11.09 -3.70
CA ILE A 204 10.44 12.02 -3.82
C ILE A 204 10.07 13.18 -4.73
N GLY A 205 10.19 14.42 -4.23
CA GLY A 205 10.00 15.65 -4.99
C GLY A 205 8.55 16.09 -5.20
N ALA A 206 7.58 15.31 -4.74
CA ALA A 206 6.17 15.62 -4.92
C ALA A 206 5.71 16.79 -4.02
N ARG A 207 5.07 17.79 -4.64
CA ARG A 207 4.49 18.95 -3.95
C ARG A 207 3.31 19.50 -4.73
N PHE A 208 2.21 19.72 -4.08
CA PHE A 208 1.08 20.42 -4.65
C PHE A 208 1.25 21.93 -4.53
N VAL A 209 0.88 22.63 -5.58
CA VAL A 209 0.75 24.09 -5.57
C VAL A 209 -0.71 24.40 -5.79
N TRP A 210 -1.38 24.86 -4.75
CA TRP A 210 -2.79 25.23 -4.78
C TRP A 210 -2.91 26.70 -5.11
N SER A 211 -3.73 27.02 -6.10
CA SER A 211 -4.05 28.41 -6.45
C SER A 211 -5.56 28.60 -6.42
N ASN A 212 -5.99 29.62 -5.73
CA ASN A 212 -7.41 30.01 -5.70
C ASN A 212 -7.77 31.06 -6.75
N SER A 213 -6.90 31.32 -7.71
CA SER A 213 -7.05 32.40 -8.69
C SER A 213 -8.35 32.30 -9.50
N GLU A 214 -8.74 31.09 -9.88
CA GLU A 214 -9.96 30.87 -10.66
C GLU A 214 -11.23 31.06 -9.83
N TYR A 215 -11.22 30.56 -8.59
CA TYR A 215 -12.29 30.76 -7.60
C TYR A 215 -12.48 32.24 -7.27
N VAL A 216 -11.39 32.96 -6.99
CA VAL A 216 -11.41 34.39 -6.69
C VAL A 216 -11.93 35.17 -7.88
N ARG A 217 -11.47 34.90 -9.11
CA ARG A 217 -11.93 35.54 -10.33
C ARG A 217 -13.43 35.35 -10.55
N ARG A 218 -13.96 34.16 -10.29
CA ARG A 218 -15.37 33.81 -10.52
C ARG A 218 -16.31 34.44 -9.50
N TYR A 219 -15.95 34.48 -8.23
CA TYR A 219 -16.85 34.88 -7.14
C TYR A 219 -16.60 36.30 -6.61
N PHE A 220 -15.38 36.82 -6.73
CA PHE A 220 -14.99 38.11 -6.14
C PHE A 220 -14.53 39.18 -7.16
N GLY A 221 -14.45 38.81 -8.44
CA GLY A 221 -13.99 39.70 -9.50
C GLY A 221 -12.47 39.84 -9.60
N GLY A 222 -11.97 40.36 -10.73
CA GLY A 222 -10.56 40.32 -11.10
C GLY A 222 -9.61 41.19 -10.28
N ASN A 223 -10.11 42.02 -9.36
CA ASN A 223 -9.27 42.91 -8.54
C ASN A 223 -8.89 42.32 -7.17
N THR A 224 -9.42 41.15 -6.80
CA THR A 224 -9.06 40.48 -5.55
C THR A 224 -7.79 39.69 -5.75
N PRO A 225 -6.74 39.85 -4.91
CA PRO A 225 -5.51 39.08 -5.04
C PRO A 225 -5.78 37.58 -4.86
N ALA A 226 -5.25 36.77 -5.76
CA ALA A 226 -5.20 35.34 -5.58
C ALA A 226 -4.08 34.96 -4.61
N SER A 227 -4.25 33.85 -3.92
CA SER A 227 -3.21 33.26 -3.06
C SER A 227 -2.78 31.91 -3.57
N GLU A 228 -1.52 31.58 -3.32
CA GLU A 228 -0.96 30.26 -3.58
C GLU A 228 -0.50 29.63 -2.27
N GLN A 229 -0.79 28.35 -2.14
CA GLN A 229 -0.37 27.50 -1.03
C GLN A 229 0.43 26.32 -1.55
N VAL A 230 1.58 26.05 -0.95
CA VAL A 230 2.41 24.89 -1.31
C VAL A 230 2.32 23.84 -0.21
N ASP A 231 1.84 22.65 -0.58
CA ASP A 231 1.74 21.51 0.31
C ASP A 231 2.66 20.38 -0.19
N ASN A 232 3.68 20.06 0.60
CA ASN A 232 4.59 18.98 0.27
C ASN A 232 3.96 17.63 0.59
N VAL A 233 3.99 16.72 -0.39
CA VAL A 233 3.71 15.29 -0.14
C VAL A 233 4.87 14.72 0.67
N PRO A 234 4.59 14.06 1.80
CA PRO A 234 5.67 13.51 2.63
C PRO A 234 6.52 12.49 1.88
N THR A 235 7.82 12.69 1.86
CA THR A 235 8.76 11.66 1.42
C THR A 235 8.81 10.56 2.46
N GLU A 236 8.51 9.33 2.06
CA GLU A 236 8.46 8.15 2.92
C GLU A 236 9.70 7.29 2.73
N PHE A 237 10.31 6.88 3.83
CA PHE A 237 11.37 5.88 3.92
C PHE A 237 10.79 4.62 4.55
N ALA A 238 10.96 3.50 3.89
CA ALA A 238 10.41 2.24 4.32
C ALA A 238 11.45 1.13 4.23
N ILE A 239 11.48 0.28 5.25
CA ILE A 239 12.27 -0.95 5.29
C ILE A 239 11.39 -2.06 5.85
N GLY A 240 11.43 -3.23 5.24
CA GLY A 240 10.66 -4.36 5.72
C GLY A 240 11.23 -5.69 5.32
N GLY A 241 11.00 -6.68 6.15
CA GLY A 241 11.44 -8.04 5.96
C GLY A 241 10.29 -9.02 5.89
N ALA A 242 10.47 -10.09 5.13
CA ALA A 242 9.55 -11.21 5.09
C ALA A 242 10.30 -12.54 5.09
N ALA A 243 9.68 -13.56 5.65
CA ALA A 243 10.22 -14.92 5.65
C ALA A 243 9.09 -15.95 5.67
N SER A 244 9.33 -17.09 5.03
CA SER A 244 8.40 -18.23 5.00
C SER A 244 8.89 -19.36 5.89
N PHE A 245 7.98 -19.94 6.64
CA PHE A 245 8.17 -21.05 7.56
C PHE A 245 7.28 -22.24 7.14
N LEU A 246 7.48 -23.39 7.79
CA LEU A 246 6.65 -24.59 7.62
C LEU A 246 6.50 -24.98 6.15
N HIS A 247 7.61 -25.06 5.41
CA HIS A 247 7.63 -25.37 3.97
C HIS A 247 6.78 -24.37 3.15
N LYS A 248 6.93 -23.07 3.43
CA LYS A 248 6.22 -21.95 2.78
C LYS A 248 4.72 -21.91 3.05
N THR A 249 4.27 -22.55 4.10
CA THR A 249 2.84 -22.51 4.51
C THR A 249 2.54 -21.30 5.39
N LEU A 250 3.52 -20.84 6.18
CA LEU A 250 3.39 -19.67 7.04
C LEU A 250 4.36 -18.57 6.57
N ASN A 251 3.83 -17.45 6.15
CA ASN A 251 4.60 -16.27 5.81
C ASN A 251 4.45 -15.21 6.91
N LEU A 252 5.57 -14.64 7.35
CA LEU A 252 5.60 -13.55 8.33
C LEU A 252 6.27 -12.35 7.70
N ALA A 253 5.76 -11.15 8.00
CA ALA A 253 6.32 -9.89 7.52
C ALA A 253 6.32 -8.83 8.63
N VAL A 254 7.33 -7.96 8.59
CA VAL A 254 7.47 -6.80 9.49
C VAL A 254 8.02 -5.64 8.69
N ASP A 255 7.37 -4.48 8.77
CA ASP A 255 7.80 -3.25 8.11
C ASP A 255 7.92 -2.11 9.12
N ILE A 256 8.86 -1.23 8.84
CA ILE A 256 9.08 0.03 9.54
C ILE A 256 9.03 1.14 8.52
N LEU A 257 8.15 2.09 8.72
CA LEU A 257 7.96 3.24 7.85
C LEU A 257 8.16 4.54 8.62
N LYS A 258 8.77 5.50 7.96
CA LYS A 258 8.91 6.87 8.46
C LYS A 258 8.82 7.86 7.32
N HIS A 259 8.01 8.87 7.46
CA HIS A 259 8.07 10.04 6.58
C HIS A 259 8.53 11.29 7.38
N ASN A 260 8.92 12.32 6.65
CA ASN A 260 9.53 13.52 7.22
C ASN A 260 8.59 14.37 8.10
N LYS A 261 7.29 14.02 8.17
CA LYS A 261 6.26 14.75 8.94
C LYS A 261 5.59 13.91 10.02
N SER A 262 5.98 12.63 10.24
CA SER A 262 5.38 11.77 11.25
C SER A 262 6.40 10.98 12.07
N THR A 263 5.91 10.37 13.14
CA THR A 263 6.65 9.37 13.93
C THR A 263 6.91 8.10 13.12
N VAL A 264 7.75 7.22 13.65
CA VAL A 264 8.00 5.89 13.07
C VAL A 264 6.77 5.02 13.25
N ARG A 265 6.34 4.35 12.20
CA ARG A 265 5.20 3.44 12.19
C ARG A 265 5.65 2.00 11.98
N PHE A 266 4.97 1.07 12.65
CA PHE A 266 5.26 -0.35 12.61
C PHE A 266 4.08 -1.13 12.06
N TYR A 267 4.38 -2.06 11.16
CA TYR A 267 3.41 -2.94 10.53
C TYR A 267 3.87 -4.36 10.66
N THR A 268 2.96 -5.27 10.98
CA THR A 268 3.26 -6.70 11.09
C THR A 268 2.16 -7.52 10.48
N GLY A 269 2.51 -8.64 9.87
CA GLY A 269 1.54 -9.51 9.24
C GLY A 269 1.96 -10.98 9.24
N ALA A 270 0.94 -11.83 9.26
CA ALA A 270 1.06 -13.27 9.12
C ALA A 270 0.06 -13.79 8.09
N GLU A 271 0.52 -14.64 7.17
CA GLU A 271 -0.29 -15.34 6.18
C GLU A 271 -0.09 -16.84 6.32
N TYR A 272 -1.17 -17.57 6.52
CA TYR A 272 -1.17 -19.03 6.55
C TYR A 272 -1.88 -19.59 5.32
N LEU A 273 -1.15 -20.39 4.52
CA LEU A 273 -1.64 -20.97 3.27
C LEU A 273 -2.07 -22.43 3.49
N VAL A 274 -3.35 -22.70 3.26
CA VAL A 274 -3.92 -24.04 3.27
C VAL A 274 -3.92 -24.58 1.84
N GLU A 275 -3.24 -25.71 1.61
CA GLU A 275 -3.12 -26.35 0.29
C GLU A 275 -2.63 -25.42 -0.84
N GLN A 276 -1.94 -24.33 -0.50
CA GLN A 276 -1.50 -23.30 -1.45
C GLN A 276 -2.65 -22.69 -2.28
N LYS A 277 -3.87 -22.74 -1.76
CA LYS A 277 -5.08 -22.22 -2.42
C LYS A 277 -5.86 -21.27 -1.55
N PHE A 278 -6.02 -21.60 -0.28
CA PHE A 278 -6.77 -20.77 0.65
C PHE A 278 -5.80 -20.12 1.63
N ALA A 279 -5.95 -18.82 1.83
CA ALA A 279 -5.13 -18.03 2.73
C ALA A 279 -5.96 -17.49 3.89
N ILE A 280 -5.40 -17.55 5.09
CA ILE A 280 -5.89 -16.85 6.29
C ILE A 280 -4.81 -15.88 6.70
N ARG A 281 -5.19 -14.64 6.95
CA ARG A 281 -4.26 -13.54 7.25
C ARG A 281 -4.69 -12.77 8.47
N ALA A 282 -3.71 -12.30 9.23
CA ALA A 282 -3.90 -11.37 10.33
C ALA A 282 -2.71 -10.43 10.40
N GLY A 283 -2.93 -9.20 10.85
CA GLY A 283 -1.90 -8.19 10.95
C GLY A 283 -2.22 -7.07 11.92
N LEU A 284 -1.21 -6.25 12.15
CA LEU A 284 -1.32 -5.00 12.89
C LEU A 284 -0.80 -3.87 12.01
N SER A 285 -1.66 -2.90 11.76
CA SER A 285 -1.38 -1.70 10.98
C SER A 285 -1.22 -0.52 11.94
N ASP A 286 -0.01 -0.30 12.45
CA ASP A 286 0.30 0.80 13.37
C ASP A 286 -0.72 0.91 14.52
N GLY A 287 -0.96 -0.22 15.20
CA GLY A 287 -1.89 -0.34 16.31
C GLY A 287 -3.32 -0.79 15.95
N SER A 288 -3.75 -0.71 14.69
CA SER A 288 -5.05 -1.22 14.25
C SER A 288 -4.96 -2.70 13.88
N PHE A 289 -5.94 -3.48 14.29
CA PHE A 289 -6.04 -4.91 13.94
C PHE A 289 -6.60 -5.08 12.53
N THR A 290 -6.01 -6.01 11.79
CA THR A 290 -6.48 -6.40 10.46
C THR A 290 -6.58 -7.91 10.35
N ALA A 291 -7.53 -8.38 9.57
CA ALA A 291 -7.69 -9.80 9.26
C ALA A 291 -8.18 -9.98 7.83
N GLY A 292 -7.99 -11.14 7.26
CA GLY A 292 -8.49 -11.40 5.91
C GLY A 292 -8.34 -12.83 5.47
N THR A 293 -8.90 -13.08 4.30
CA THR A 293 -8.86 -14.39 3.66
C THR A 293 -8.65 -14.23 2.16
N GLY A 294 -8.11 -15.26 1.54
CA GLY A 294 -7.91 -15.29 0.10
C GLY A 294 -8.14 -16.67 -0.48
N TYR A 295 -8.57 -16.71 -1.71
CA TYR A 295 -8.75 -17.96 -2.45
C TYR A 295 -8.15 -17.86 -3.84
N LEU A 296 -7.27 -18.81 -4.15
CA LEU A 296 -6.58 -18.91 -5.42
C LEU A 296 -7.12 -20.11 -6.20
N PHE A 297 -7.57 -19.89 -7.43
CA PHE A 297 -8.11 -20.94 -8.29
C PHE A 297 -7.66 -20.78 -9.74
N LYS A 298 -7.76 -21.86 -10.49
CA LYS A 298 -7.42 -21.87 -11.92
C LYS A 298 -8.69 -21.92 -12.74
N LEU A 299 -8.77 -21.04 -13.74
CA LEU A 299 -9.85 -21.04 -14.73
C LEU A 299 -9.24 -21.00 -16.13
N GLY A 300 -9.34 -22.13 -16.84
CA GLY A 300 -8.65 -22.31 -18.11
C GLY A 300 -7.11 -22.25 -17.91
N GLY A 301 -6.41 -21.43 -18.70
CA GLY A 301 -4.96 -21.20 -18.57
C GLY A 301 -4.57 -20.14 -17.53
N ASN A 302 -5.55 -19.43 -16.97
CA ASN A 302 -5.34 -18.31 -16.06
C ASN A 302 -5.39 -18.74 -14.61
N THR A 303 -4.71 -17.98 -13.74
CA THR A 303 -4.84 -18.10 -12.30
C THR A 303 -5.56 -16.88 -11.77
N LEU A 304 -6.60 -17.08 -10.98
CA LEU A 304 -7.37 -16.01 -10.36
C LEU A 304 -7.19 -16.06 -8.84
N ALA A 305 -7.09 -14.89 -8.22
CA ALA A 305 -7.16 -14.76 -6.77
C ALA A 305 -8.28 -13.80 -6.40
N ILE A 306 -9.00 -14.14 -5.34
CA ILE A 306 -10.00 -13.29 -4.71
C ILE A 306 -9.59 -13.14 -3.26
N ASP A 307 -9.42 -11.91 -2.83
CA ASP A 307 -9.00 -11.59 -1.48
C ASP A 307 -10.00 -10.63 -0.81
N TYR A 308 -10.20 -10.87 0.47
CA TYR A 308 -10.98 -10.00 1.35
C TYR A 308 -10.16 -9.64 2.57
N ALA A 309 -10.26 -8.38 3.00
CA ALA A 309 -9.71 -7.92 4.25
C ALA A 309 -10.71 -7.06 5.04
N PHE A 310 -10.55 -7.14 6.33
CA PHE A 310 -11.22 -6.34 7.33
C PHE A 310 -10.14 -5.56 8.09
N SER A 311 -10.38 -4.30 8.35
CA SER A 311 -9.51 -3.43 9.14
C SER A 311 -10.32 -2.66 10.15
N THR A 312 -9.84 -2.61 11.40
CA THR A 312 -10.38 -1.66 12.37
C THR A 312 -9.80 -0.28 12.05
N ASP A 313 -10.65 0.73 12.04
CA ASP A 313 -10.21 2.11 11.81
C ASP A 313 -9.47 2.68 13.02
N LYS A 314 -8.39 3.46 12.77
CA LYS A 314 -7.61 4.14 13.82
C LYS A 314 -8.35 5.29 14.46
N ALA A 315 -9.19 5.98 13.70
CA ALA A 315 -9.93 7.16 14.17
C ALA A 315 -11.19 6.81 14.97
N GLY A 316 -11.51 5.50 15.11
CA GLY A 316 -12.73 5.06 15.77
C GLY A 316 -13.99 5.28 14.95
N GLU A 317 -13.86 5.53 13.65
CA GLU A 317 -14.98 5.72 12.72
C GLU A 317 -15.70 4.41 12.39
N GLY A 318 -15.08 3.26 12.69
CA GLY A 318 -15.67 1.93 12.54
C GLY A 318 -14.80 0.99 11.70
N GLU A 319 -15.48 0.06 11.05
CA GLU A 319 -14.85 -1.02 10.31
C GLU A 319 -14.75 -0.68 8.82
N GLU A 320 -13.69 -1.15 8.19
CA GLU A 320 -13.45 -1.00 6.77
C GLU A 320 -13.31 -2.35 6.09
N HIS A 321 -13.83 -2.46 4.87
CA HIS A 321 -13.84 -3.68 4.08
C HIS A 321 -13.11 -3.47 2.77
N ILE A 322 -12.18 -4.38 2.47
CA ILE A 322 -11.37 -4.34 1.27
C ILE A 322 -11.56 -5.63 0.48
N PHE A 323 -11.78 -5.49 -0.82
CA PHE A 323 -11.90 -6.57 -1.78
C PHE A 323 -10.85 -6.40 -2.86
N SER A 324 -10.21 -7.51 -3.27
CA SER A 324 -9.26 -7.49 -4.38
C SER A 324 -9.44 -8.71 -5.29
N PHE A 325 -9.16 -8.50 -6.56
CA PHE A 325 -9.18 -9.53 -7.59
C PHE A 325 -7.90 -9.45 -8.40
N ASP A 326 -7.22 -10.58 -8.55
CA ASP A 326 -6.05 -10.74 -9.37
C ASP A 326 -6.31 -11.74 -10.50
N ILE A 327 -5.84 -11.43 -11.70
CA ILE A 327 -5.89 -12.31 -12.87
C ILE A 327 -4.48 -12.41 -13.44
N LEU A 328 -3.87 -13.61 -13.31
CA LEU A 328 -2.57 -13.93 -13.89
C LEU A 328 -2.79 -14.73 -15.19
N PHE A 329 -2.24 -14.22 -16.32
CA PHE A 329 -2.43 -14.78 -17.67
C PHE A 329 -1.17 -14.73 -18.55
#